data_5780d77d5a4d3a72c8e87e20c08fb35b
#
_entry.id   5780d77d5a4d3a72c8e87e20c08fb35b
#
_cell.length_a   1.000
_cell.length_b   1.000
_cell.length_c   1.000
_cell.angle_alpha   90.00
_cell.angle_beta   90.00
_cell.angle_gamma   90.00
#
_symmetry.space_group_name_H-M   'P 1'
#
loop_
_entity.id
_entity.type
_entity.pdbx_description
1 polymer ?
#
loop_
_entity_poly.entity_id
_entity_poly.type
_entity_poly.pdbx_seq_one_letter_code
_entity_poly.pdbx_strand_id
1 'polypeptide(L)' 'MDNNTILKKLRIALDLKDPDMYQIFELAGCEVNKSELSGYFRKPGHKNFRKCSNETLESFLDGYITFKRGDKSE' A
#
# COMPACT_ATOMS: atom_id res chain seq x y z
N MET A 1 15.13 -4.70 6.88
CA MET A 1 13.80 -5.03 6.30
C MET A 1 13.51 -4.02 5.22
N ASP A 2 13.14 -4.48 4.04
CA ASP A 2 12.87 -3.54 2.95
C ASP A 2 11.41 -3.05 2.98
N ASN A 3 11.14 -2.06 2.13
CA ASN A 3 9.81 -1.45 2.12
C ASN A 3 8.72 -2.42 1.70
N ASN A 4 9.03 -3.34 0.81
CA ASN A 4 8.05 -4.34 0.39
C ASN A 4 7.64 -5.22 1.57
N THR A 5 8.60 -5.62 2.39
CA THR A 5 8.32 -6.41 3.57
C THR A 5 7.53 -5.60 4.59
N ILE A 6 7.88 -4.34 4.77
CA ILE A 6 7.16 -3.46 5.69
C ILE A 6 5.70 -3.34 5.25
N LEU A 7 5.48 -3.08 3.96
CA LEU A 7 4.13 -2.93 3.44
C LEU A 7 3.32 -4.22 3.63
N LYS A 8 3.95 -5.36 3.36
CA LYS A 8 3.29 -6.65 3.53
C LYS A 8 2.90 -6.89 4.98
N LYS A 9 3.80 -6.60 5.90
CA LYS A 9 3.53 -6.80 7.32
C LYS A 9 2.43 -5.87 7.81
N LEU A 10 2.41 -4.64 7.33
CA LEU A 10 1.35 -3.70 7.68
C LEU A 10 0.00 -4.21 7.18
N ARG A 11 -0.04 -4.72 5.95
CA ARG A 11 -1.28 -5.27 5.42
C ARG A 11 -1.80 -6.40 6.29
N ILE A 12 -0.91 -7.29 6.69
CA ILE A 12 -1.29 -8.43 7.52
C ILE A 12 -1.71 -7.98 8.91
N ALA A 13 -0.92 -7.12 9.53
CA ALA A 13 -1.18 -6.67 10.90
C ALA A 13 -2.49 -5.91 11.00
N LEU A 14 -2.82 -5.13 9.97
CA LEU A 14 -4.02 -4.31 9.96
C LEU A 14 -5.20 -5.01 9.30
N ASP A 15 -4.98 -6.26 8.87
CA ASP A 15 -6.02 -7.07 8.24
C ASP A 15 -6.68 -6.35 7.07
N LEU A 16 -5.86 -5.81 6.19
CA LEU A 16 -6.37 -5.06 5.04
C LEU A 16 -6.54 -5.98 3.84
N LYS A 17 -7.65 -5.80 3.14
CA LYS A 17 -7.92 -6.53 1.90
C LYS A 17 -7.55 -5.65 0.72
N ASP A 18 -7.57 -6.23 -0.48
CA ASP A 18 -7.21 -5.47 -1.68
C ASP A 18 -8.02 -4.19 -1.84
N PRO A 19 -9.37 -4.21 -1.68
CA PRO A 19 -10.11 -2.95 -1.81
C PRO A 19 -9.66 -1.88 -0.81
N ASP A 20 -9.31 -2.30 0.40
CA ASP A 20 -8.82 -1.37 1.41
C ASP A 20 -7.50 -0.75 0.96
N MET A 21 -6.61 -1.57 0.41
CA MET A 21 -5.31 -1.11 -0.05
C MET A 21 -5.45 -0.05 -1.14
N TYR A 22 -6.34 -0.31 -2.12
CA TYR A 22 -6.59 0.65 -3.18
C TYR A 22 -7.12 1.97 -2.63
N GLN A 23 -8.05 1.87 -1.69
CA GLN A 23 -8.65 3.07 -1.10
C GLN A 23 -7.62 3.88 -0.32
N ILE A 24 -6.74 3.20 0.41
CA ILE A 24 -5.70 3.87 1.18
C ILE A 24 -4.77 4.67 0.26
N PHE A 25 -4.31 4.04 -0.83
CA PHE A 25 -3.46 4.74 -1.77
C PHE A 25 -4.19 5.91 -2.43
N GLU A 26 -5.46 5.70 -2.77
CA GLU A 26 -6.26 6.74 -3.41
C GLU A 26 -6.42 7.95 -2.49
N LEU A 27 -6.63 7.72 -1.20
CA LEU A 27 -6.76 8.80 -0.24
C LEU A 27 -5.49 9.63 -0.15
N ALA A 28 -4.35 9.04 -0.46
CA ALA A 28 -3.07 9.74 -0.46
C ALA A 28 -2.78 10.39 -1.81
N GLY A 29 -3.71 10.27 -2.77
CA GLY A 29 -3.50 10.82 -4.09
C GLY A 29 -2.57 9.96 -4.95
N CYS A 30 -2.40 8.70 -4.59
CA CYS A 30 -1.50 7.80 -5.30
C CYS A 30 -2.31 6.73 -6.00
N GLU A 31 -2.31 6.77 -7.32
CA GLU A 31 -3.03 5.77 -8.09
C GLU A 31 -2.18 4.52 -8.24
N VAL A 32 -2.73 3.39 -7.83
CA VAL A 32 -2.05 2.09 -7.92
C VAL A 32 -2.99 1.14 -8.64
N ASN A 33 -2.53 0.56 -9.76
CA ASN A 33 -3.37 -0.40 -10.47
C ASN A 33 -3.15 -1.80 -9.91
N LYS A 34 -3.94 -2.74 -10.39
CA LYS A 34 -3.92 -4.11 -9.88
C LYS A 34 -2.55 -4.75 -10.05
N SER A 35 -1.93 -4.51 -11.19
CA SER A 35 -0.61 -5.09 -11.48
C SER A 35 0.44 -4.56 -10.52
N GLU A 36 0.39 -3.27 -10.23
CA GLU A 36 1.34 -2.66 -9.30
C GLU A 36 1.14 -3.19 -7.88
N LEU A 37 -0.11 -3.23 -7.45
CA LEU A 37 -0.39 -3.70 -6.09
C LEU A 37 0.08 -5.14 -5.92
N SER A 38 -0.27 -6.01 -6.86
CA SER A 38 0.17 -7.40 -6.82
C SER A 38 1.68 -7.50 -6.81
N GLY A 39 2.34 -6.63 -7.59
CA GLY A 39 3.79 -6.65 -7.70
C GLY A 39 4.50 -6.36 -6.39
N TYR A 40 3.91 -5.52 -5.56
CA TYR A 40 4.52 -5.18 -4.27
C TYR A 40 4.58 -6.39 -3.33
N PHE A 41 3.70 -7.38 -3.54
CA PHE A 41 3.63 -8.54 -2.66
C PHE A 41 4.23 -9.81 -3.27
N ARG A 42 4.83 -9.69 -4.45
CA ARG A 42 5.52 -10.83 -5.06
C ARG A 42 6.92 -10.96 -4.48
N LYS A 43 7.49 -12.14 -4.65
CA LYS A 43 8.86 -12.38 -4.22
C LYS A 43 9.83 -11.59 -5.12
N PRO A 44 10.96 -11.14 -4.57
CA PRO A 44 11.90 -10.33 -5.33
C PRO A 44 12.37 -10.93 -6.65
N GLY A 45 12.42 -12.24 -6.76
CA GLY A 45 12.85 -12.85 -8.02
C GLY A 45 11.76 -13.00 -9.06
N HIS A 46 10.53 -12.66 -8.72
CA HIS A 46 9.41 -12.81 -9.64
C HIS A 46 9.46 -11.74 -10.73
N LYS A 47 9.13 -12.12 -11.97
CA LYS A 47 9.21 -11.17 -13.09
C LYS A 47 8.27 -9.98 -12.93
N ASN A 48 7.21 -10.14 -12.16
CA ASN A 48 6.25 -9.06 -11.94
C ASN A 48 6.48 -8.34 -10.62
N PHE A 49 7.57 -8.63 -9.95
CA PHE A 49 7.90 -7.96 -8.70
C PHE A 49 8.08 -6.47 -8.93
N ARG A 50 7.54 -5.67 -8.01
CA ARG A 50 7.73 -4.23 -8.03
C ARG A 50 8.28 -3.78 -6.70
N LYS A 51 9.33 -3.00 -6.77
CA LYS A 51 9.95 -2.48 -5.56
C LYS A 51 9.13 -1.33 -5.01
N CYS A 52 8.84 -1.39 -3.72
CA CYS A 52 8.11 -0.32 -3.05
C CYS A 52 9.08 0.78 -2.67
N SER A 53 8.95 1.94 -3.31
CA SER A 53 9.81 3.07 -3.03
C SER A 53 9.44 3.71 -1.69
N ASN A 54 10.32 4.56 -1.20
CA ASN A 54 10.03 5.31 0.02
C ASN A 54 8.79 6.17 -0.17
N GLU A 55 8.66 6.80 -1.34
CA GLU A 55 7.49 7.62 -1.62
C GLU A 55 6.20 6.80 -1.60
N THR A 56 6.25 5.60 -2.16
CA THR A 56 5.08 4.73 -2.15
C THR A 56 4.70 4.32 -0.74
N LEU A 57 5.69 3.97 0.07
CA LEU A 57 5.43 3.59 1.44
C LEU A 57 4.87 4.78 2.24
N GLU A 58 5.43 5.97 2.03
CA GLU A 58 4.92 7.18 2.68
C GLU A 58 3.48 7.45 2.29
N SER A 59 3.16 7.29 0.99
CA SER A 59 1.79 7.47 0.52
C SER A 59 0.85 6.51 1.22
N PHE A 60 1.27 5.27 1.37
CA PHE A 60 0.45 4.29 2.06
C PHE A 60 0.19 4.73 3.51
N LEU A 61 1.24 5.15 4.21
CA LEU A 61 1.09 5.56 5.60
C LEU A 61 0.18 6.77 5.73
N ASP A 62 0.38 7.76 4.86
CA ASP A 62 -0.47 8.97 4.87
C ASP A 62 -1.91 8.62 4.55
N GLY A 63 -2.11 7.78 3.55
CA GLY A 63 -3.45 7.35 3.19
C GLY A 63 -4.12 6.55 4.28
N TYR A 64 -3.34 5.73 4.98
CA TYR A 64 -3.89 4.95 6.06
C TYR A 64 -4.35 5.83 7.23
N ILE A 65 -3.62 6.92 7.49
CA ILE A 65 -4.02 7.87 8.52
C ILE A 65 -5.42 8.41 8.20
N THR A 66 -5.61 8.85 6.97
CA THR A 66 -6.91 9.37 6.53
C THR A 66 -7.97 8.27 6.57
N PHE A 67 -7.61 7.09 6.08
CA PHE A 67 -8.51 5.94 6.06
C PHE A 67 -9.03 5.62 7.46
N LYS A 68 -8.13 5.60 8.42
CA LYS A 68 -8.47 5.25 9.79
C LYS A 68 -9.29 6.33 10.47
N ARG A 69 -9.05 7.59 10.11
CA ARG A 69 -9.79 8.70 10.70
C ARG A 69 -11.17 8.87 10.07
N GLY A 70 -11.48 8.11 9.04
CA GLY A 70 -12.77 8.17 8.41
C GLY A 70 -12.90 9.21 7.32
N ASP A 71 -11.83 9.86 6.98
CA ASP A 71 -11.76 10.78 5.85
C ASP A 71 -12.83 11.85 5.88
N LYS A 72 -13.09 12.37 6.98
CA LYS A 72 -14.10 13.38 6.98
C LYS A 72 -13.55 14.70 6.79
N SER A 73 -13.43 15.04 6.63
CA SER A 73 -13.15 16.06 6.61
C SER A 73 -13.45 16.93 6.66
N GLU A 74 -13.70 16.48 6.69
CA GLU A 74 -13.89 17.04 6.76
C GLU A 74 -13.82 17.58 6.78
#